data_a3d5d4d180b89e2182764124237bb8ff
#
_entry.id   a3d5d4d180b89e2182764124237bb8ff
#
_cell.length_a   1.000
_cell.length_b   1.000
_cell.length_c   1.000
_cell.angle_alpha   90.00
_cell.angle_beta   90.00
_cell.angle_gamma   90.00
#
_symmetry.space_group_name_H-M   'P 1'
#
loop_
_entity.id
_entity.type
_entity.pdbx_description
1 polymer ?
#
loop_
_entity_poly.entity_id
_entity_poly.type
_entity_poly.pdbx_seq_one_letter_code
_entity_poly.pdbx_strand_id
1 'polypeptide(L)'
;MLAMAVGFVSAQALTTVDAALVYYMPKTILAFDVEYTETTRTQGPFYQYAERYLGTKDIVMADEKVYELKDVDINTKTVADKDRAYKFTPSNGQKANILLNSKGMLEAYNQEPAAEKKSDVYDSRESRDNKPSAGKKALKKSGIAPLSEEALFASSKAKMAEAAAKQIYRIREARTNLISGDVEHMPTDSKMLDRMLDELDEQEAELVELFVGTTKVKRLHKTVYLTPEQDEQGKVLLRFSKFAGPVAADDMSGEPVVLNMTVSKQELQQADEKAKAPAVSEIYYNLPGEATVKVVDSKGKLLSTRTLPIAQFGVSVALPMDLIRRKPHIIFNTRTGAIKSITE
;
A
#
# COMPACT_ATOMS: atom_id res chain seq x y z
N MET A 1 31.73 24.59 5.88
CA MET A 1 30.74 25.19 4.96
C MET A 1 29.50 24.33 4.96
N LEU A 2 28.46 24.83 5.61
CA LEU A 2 27.18 24.12 5.75
C LEU A 2 26.25 24.63 4.64
N ALA A 3 25.93 23.79 3.66
CA ALA A 3 24.98 24.15 2.60
C ALA A 3 23.56 23.89 3.11
N MET A 4 22.85 24.95 3.43
CA MET A 4 21.40 24.92 3.67
C MET A 4 20.69 24.69 2.33
N ALA A 5 20.07 23.54 2.16
CA ALA A 5 19.11 23.31 1.10
C ALA A 5 17.79 24.02 1.45
N VAL A 6 17.56 25.17 0.84
CA VAL A 6 16.27 25.88 0.89
C VAL A 6 15.31 25.12 -0.02
N GLY A 7 14.39 24.37 0.58
CA GLY A 7 13.28 23.76 -0.12
C GLY A 7 12.34 24.86 -0.61
N PHE A 8 12.31 25.12 -1.92
CA PHE A 8 11.29 25.95 -2.53
C PHE A 8 9.93 25.24 -2.47
N VAL A 9 9.09 25.62 -1.53
CA VAL A 9 7.66 25.40 -1.62
C VAL A 9 7.16 26.33 -2.72
N SER A 10 6.96 25.82 -3.92
CA SER A 10 6.35 26.54 -5.03
C SER A 10 4.89 26.80 -4.66
N ALA A 11 4.59 27.98 -4.17
CA ALA A 11 3.22 28.48 -4.12
C ALA A 11 2.72 28.57 -5.56
N GLN A 12 1.67 27.81 -5.90
CA GLN A 12 1.01 27.89 -7.20
C GLN A 12 0.30 29.24 -7.28
N ALA A 13 0.92 30.18 -8.00
CA ALA A 13 0.33 31.51 -8.20
C ALA A 13 -0.73 31.44 -9.31
N LEU A 14 -1.86 32.10 -9.07
CA LEU A 14 -2.89 32.34 -10.07
C LEU A 14 -2.26 33.04 -11.27
N THR A 15 -2.23 32.39 -12.43
CA THR A 15 -1.62 32.96 -13.63
C THR A 15 -2.66 33.74 -14.41
N THR A 16 -2.49 35.08 -14.47
CA THR A 16 -3.29 35.90 -15.42
C THR A 16 -2.80 35.60 -16.81
N VAL A 17 -3.66 35.00 -17.64
CA VAL A 17 -3.33 34.56 -18.98
C VAL A 17 -3.64 35.66 -19.98
N ASP A 18 -2.60 36.33 -20.46
CA ASP A 18 -2.68 37.26 -21.61
C ASP A 18 -2.22 36.61 -22.93
N ALA A 19 -1.62 35.42 -22.82
CA ALA A 19 -1.08 34.62 -23.94
C ALA A 19 -1.75 33.25 -24.00
N ALA A 20 -1.41 32.45 -24.99
CA ALA A 20 -1.93 31.08 -25.11
C ALA A 20 -1.47 30.18 -23.96
N LEU A 21 -2.41 29.54 -23.29
CA LEU A 21 -2.17 28.55 -22.25
C LEU A 21 -2.45 27.13 -22.78
N VAL A 22 -1.54 26.21 -22.52
CA VAL A 22 -1.75 24.78 -22.83
C VAL A 22 -1.99 24.02 -21.53
N TYR A 23 -3.05 23.22 -21.51
CA TYR A 23 -3.38 22.37 -20.38
C TYR A 23 -3.77 20.96 -20.86
N TYR A 24 -3.76 20.01 -19.96
CA TYR A 24 -3.99 18.59 -20.27
C TYR A 24 -5.22 18.06 -19.54
N MET A 25 -5.93 17.13 -20.20
CA MET A 25 -6.96 16.35 -19.53
C MET A 25 -6.32 15.33 -18.59
N PRO A 26 -7.01 14.92 -17.52
CA PRO A 26 -6.55 13.83 -16.67
C PRO A 26 -6.67 12.47 -17.38
N LYS A 27 -5.73 11.58 -17.07
CA LYS A 27 -5.74 10.16 -17.44
C LYS A 27 -5.67 9.34 -16.18
N THR A 28 -6.61 8.42 -16.01
CA THR A 28 -6.72 7.55 -14.84
C THR A 28 -5.86 6.31 -15.05
N ILE A 29 -5.02 6.00 -14.07
CA ILE A 29 -4.28 4.75 -13.96
C ILE A 29 -4.89 3.97 -12.80
N LEU A 30 -5.28 2.72 -13.01
CA LEU A 30 -5.69 1.81 -11.95
C LEU A 30 -4.44 1.32 -11.20
N ALA A 31 -4.53 1.31 -9.89
CA ALA A 31 -3.50 0.80 -8.99
C ALA A 31 -4.10 -0.32 -8.16
N PHE A 32 -3.60 -1.54 -8.35
CA PHE A 32 -4.02 -2.73 -7.61
C PHE A 32 -3.00 -2.98 -6.52
N ASP A 33 -3.40 -2.77 -5.27
CA ASP A 33 -2.55 -3.03 -4.10
C ASP A 33 -2.83 -4.43 -3.57
N VAL A 34 -1.88 -5.31 -3.81
CA VAL A 34 -1.97 -6.74 -3.49
C VAL A 34 -1.33 -6.97 -2.13
N GLU A 35 -2.17 -7.29 -1.13
CA GLU A 35 -1.74 -7.67 0.21
C GLU A 35 -1.54 -9.18 0.29
N TYR A 36 -0.38 -9.59 0.81
CA TYR A 36 -0.05 -11.00 1.00
C TYR A 36 0.82 -11.22 2.23
N THR A 37 0.82 -12.44 2.73
CA THR A 37 1.67 -12.84 3.85
C THR A 37 2.81 -13.72 3.38
N GLU A 38 3.99 -13.48 3.96
CA GLU A 38 5.15 -14.35 3.89
C GLU A 38 5.26 -15.09 5.22
N THR A 39 5.10 -16.38 5.24
CA THR A 39 5.32 -17.24 6.40
C THR A 39 6.62 -17.98 6.23
N THR A 40 7.60 -17.69 7.10
CA THR A 40 8.86 -18.40 7.18
C THR A 40 8.85 -19.31 8.39
N ARG A 41 9.01 -20.60 8.17
CA ARG A 41 9.17 -21.61 9.22
C ARG A 41 10.61 -22.08 9.21
N THR A 42 11.24 -22.11 10.38
CA THR A 42 12.62 -22.58 10.53
C THR A 42 12.65 -23.69 11.55
N GLN A 43 13.23 -24.81 11.17
CA GLN A 43 13.36 -26.00 12.01
C GLN A 43 14.29 -25.74 13.19
N GLY A 44 13.88 -26.15 14.37
CA GLY A 44 14.73 -26.09 15.56
C GLY A 44 15.86 -27.14 15.49
N PRO A 45 17.08 -26.81 15.93
CA PRO A 45 18.19 -27.75 15.91
C PRO A 45 17.95 -29.02 16.74
N PHE A 46 17.05 -28.94 17.74
CA PHE A 46 16.72 -30.05 18.64
C PHE A 46 15.31 -30.61 18.42
N TYR A 47 14.72 -30.41 17.24
CA TYR A 47 13.33 -30.80 16.93
C TYR A 47 13.03 -32.29 17.22
N GLN A 48 14.00 -33.20 16.97
CA GLN A 48 13.84 -34.62 17.23
C GLN A 48 13.68 -34.99 18.71
N TYR A 49 14.04 -34.08 19.61
CA TYR A 49 14.00 -34.28 21.05
C TYR A 49 12.84 -33.54 21.72
N ALA A 50 12.02 -32.80 20.97
CA ALA A 50 10.92 -31.98 21.48
C ALA A 50 9.87 -32.83 22.23
N GLU A 51 9.42 -33.94 21.65
CA GLU A 51 8.48 -34.84 22.30
C GLU A 51 9.04 -35.42 23.60
N ARG A 52 10.31 -35.82 23.56
CA ARG A 52 10.98 -36.46 24.72
C ARG A 52 11.17 -35.52 25.89
N TYR A 53 11.62 -34.28 25.64
CA TYR A 53 12.00 -33.34 26.68
C TYR A 53 10.92 -32.33 27.02
N LEU A 54 10.08 -31.93 26.05
CA LEU A 54 9.04 -30.91 26.24
C LEU A 54 7.60 -31.47 26.13
N GLY A 55 7.46 -32.76 25.75
CA GLY A 55 6.16 -33.40 25.62
C GLY A 55 5.30 -32.88 24.45
N THR A 56 5.89 -32.14 23.51
CA THR A 56 5.17 -31.54 22.38
C THR A 56 5.49 -32.22 21.06
N LYS A 57 4.45 -32.38 20.21
CA LYS A 57 4.56 -32.84 18.83
C LYS A 57 4.36 -31.71 17.81
N ASP A 58 4.00 -30.52 18.29
CA ASP A 58 3.85 -29.33 17.46
C ASP A 58 5.21 -28.71 17.20
N ILE A 59 5.84 -29.18 16.14
CA ILE A 59 7.21 -28.82 15.76
C ILE A 59 7.30 -28.50 14.26
N VAL A 60 8.20 -27.59 13.92
CA VAL A 60 8.57 -27.33 12.52
C VAL A 60 9.49 -28.44 12.03
N MET A 61 8.99 -29.27 11.13
CA MET A 61 9.71 -30.47 10.63
C MET A 61 10.77 -30.15 9.57
N ALA A 62 10.64 -29.03 8.87
CA ALA A 62 11.57 -28.59 7.83
C ALA A 62 11.49 -27.07 7.65
N ASP A 63 12.57 -26.50 7.14
CA ASP A 63 12.58 -25.11 6.73
C ASP A 63 11.63 -24.92 5.55
N GLU A 64 10.70 -24.00 5.68
CA GLU A 64 9.70 -23.71 4.66
C GLU A 64 9.46 -22.21 4.57
N LYS A 65 9.29 -21.72 3.34
CA LYS A 65 8.87 -20.37 3.07
C LYS A 65 7.68 -20.40 2.14
N VAL A 66 6.53 -19.89 2.62
CA VAL A 66 5.29 -19.89 1.86
C VAL A 66 4.65 -18.53 1.86
N TYR A 67 3.95 -18.25 0.77
CA TYR A 67 3.20 -17.02 0.56
C TYR A 67 1.73 -17.33 0.42
N GLU A 68 0.89 -16.41 0.92
CA GLU A 68 -0.55 -16.51 0.84
C GLU A 68 -1.15 -15.14 0.46
N LEU A 69 -1.92 -15.12 -0.62
CA LEU A 69 -2.65 -13.93 -1.04
C LEU A 69 -3.79 -13.66 -0.04
N LYS A 70 -3.89 -12.42 0.44
CA LYS A 70 -4.91 -12.01 1.41
C LYS A 70 -6.00 -11.18 0.77
N ASP A 71 -5.62 -10.09 0.12
CA ASP A 71 -6.57 -9.13 -0.45
C ASP A 71 -5.97 -8.38 -1.64
N VAL A 72 -6.84 -7.73 -2.42
CA VAL A 72 -6.45 -6.83 -3.50
C VAL A 72 -7.31 -5.57 -3.39
N ASP A 73 -6.70 -4.44 -3.06
CA ASP A 73 -7.38 -3.14 -3.05
C ASP A 73 -7.24 -2.44 -4.41
N ILE A 74 -8.34 -1.80 -4.87
CA ILE A 74 -8.39 -1.13 -6.17
C ILE A 74 -8.40 0.38 -5.95
N ASN A 75 -7.35 1.04 -6.36
CA ASN A 75 -7.16 2.49 -6.25
C ASN A 75 -6.94 3.13 -7.61
N THR A 76 -6.97 4.47 -7.64
CA THR A 76 -6.69 5.23 -8.86
C THR A 76 -5.58 6.24 -8.64
N LYS A 77 -4.73 6.39 -9.65
CA LYS A 77 -3.72 7.44 -9.75
C LYS A 77 -4.01 8.27 -11.00
N THR A 78 -3.83 9.58 -10.92
CA THR A 78 -4.09 10.47 -12.05
C THR A 78 -2.79 11.06 -12.59
N VAL A 79 -2.65 11.05 -13.89
CA VAL A 79 -1.57 11.70 -14.63
C VAL A 79 -2.15 12.62 -15.70
N ALA A 80 -1.34 13.54 -16.22
CA ALA A 80 -1.72 14.36 -17.35
C ALA A 80 -1.74 13.51 -18.64
N ASP A 81 -2.82 13.58 -19.41
CA ASP A 81 -2.95 12.93 -20.70
C ASP A 81 -2.35 13.83 -21.79
N LYS A 82 -1.12 13.53 -22.20
CA LYS A 82 -0.40 14.31 -23.20
C LYS A 82 -1.04 14.25 -24.60
N ASP A 83 -1.83 13.21 -24.87
CA ASP A 83 -2.55 13.03 -26.14
C ASP A 83 -3.82 13.87 -26.20
N ARG A 84 -4.34 14.30 -25.03
CA ARG A 84 -5.49 15.21 -24.90
C ARG A 84 -5.06 16.56 -24.33
N ALA A 85 -4.24 17.28 -25.12
CA ALA A 85 -3.80 18.62 -24.82
C ALA A 85 -4.75 19.65 -25.47
N TYR A 86 -5.14 20.66 -24.70
CA TYR A 86 -6.00 21.77 -25.12
C TYR A 86 -5.27 23.09 -24.99
N LYS A 87 -5.49 23.97 -25.98
CA LYS A 87 -4.93 25.32 -26.00
C LYS A 87 -6.04 26.32 -25.78
N PHE A 88 -5.89 27.16 -24.77
CA PHE A 88 -6.79 28.27 -24.51
C PHE A 88 -6.09 29.58 -24.81
N THR A 89 -6.74 30.47 -25.56
CA THR A 89 -6.29 31.83 -25.81
C THR A 89 -7.45 32.78 -25.49
N PRO A 90 -7.30 33.71 -24.55
CA PRO A 90 -8.33 34.67 -24.23
C PRO A 90 -8.71 35.50 -25.46
N SER A 91 -10.00 35.76 -25.67
CA SER A 91 -10.48 36.67 -26.71
C SER A 91 -9.99 38.08 -26.41
N ASN A 92 -9.80 38.89 -27.44
CA ASN A 92 -9.26 40.27 -27.37
C ASN A 92 -9.76 41.06 -26.16
N GLY A 93 -8.82 41.39 -25.24
CA GLY A 93 -9.07 42.25 -24.07
C GLY A 93 -9.66 41.52 -22.85
N GLN A 94 -9.94 40.22 -22.90
CA GLN A 94 -10.39 39.46 -21.74
C GLN A 94 -9.17 38.88 -21.00
N LYS A 95 -9.08 39.17 -19.71
CA LYS A 95 -8.13 38.50 -18.81
C LYS A 95 -8.86 37.34 -18.15
N ALA A 96 -8.29 36.16 -18.26
CA ALA A 96 -8.77 34.94 -17.61
C ALA A 96 -7.75 34.52 -16.55
N ASN A 97 -8.21 34.30 -15.34
CA ASN A 97 -7.37 33.72 -14.28
C ASN A 97 -7.57 32.21 -14.29
N ILE A 98 -6.56 31.48 -14.70
CA ILE A 98 -6.58 30.02 -14.77
C ILE A 98 -5.49 29.46 -13.85
N LEU A 99 -5.87 28.51 -13.01
CA LEU A 99 -4.96 27.77 -12.18
C LEU A 99 -4.81 26.35 -12.73
N LEU A 100 -3.56 25.95 -12.94
CA LEU A 100 -3.18 24.59 -13.28
C LEU A 100 -2.43 23.96 -12.10
N ASN A 101 -2.66 22.67 -11.89
CA ASN A 101 -1.87 21.95 -10.90
C ASN A 101 -0.43 21.71 -11.42
N SER A 102 0.43 21.10 -10.58
CA SER A 102 1.84 20.79 -10.91
C SER A 102 2.01 19.87 -12.13
N LYS A 103 0.94 19.21 -12.58
CA LYS A 103 0.92 18.33 -13.76
C LYS A 103 0.36 19.01 -15.02
N GLY A 104 0.00 20.29 -14.94
CA GLY A 104 -0.58 21.05 -16.06
C GLY A 104 -2.05 20.75 -16.34
N MET A 105 -2.79 20.22 -15.39
CA MET A 105 -4.25 19.99 -15.50
C MET A 105 -5.03 21.15 -14.87
N LEU A 106 -6.24 21.44 -15.38
CA LEU A 106 -7.11 22.47 -14.85
C LEU A 106 -7.48 22.19 -13.39
N GLU A 107 -7.31 23.20 -12.53
CA GLU A 107 -7.67 23.18 -11.12
C GLU A 107 -8.76 24.21 -10.81
N ALA A 108 -8.61 25.44 -11.31
CA ALA A 108 -9.62 26.46 -11.12
C ALA A 108 -9.66 27.48 -12.28
N TYR A 109 -10.81 28.14 -12.42
CA TYR A 109 -11.04 29.29 -13.29
C TYR A 109 -11.61 30.43 -12.47
N ASN A 110 -10.99 31.62 -12.53
CA ASN A 110 -11.31 32.83 -11.77
C ASN A 110 -11.38 32.69 -10.24
N GLN A 111 -10.93 31.59 -9.68
CA GLN A 111 -10.93 31.31 -8.25
C GLN A 111 -9.65 30.63 -7.80
N GLU A 112 -9.15 31.01 -6.62
CA GLU A 112 -8.16 30.20 -5.94
C GLU A 112 -8.86 29.00 -5.27
N PRO A 113 -8.41 27.77 -5.48
CA PRO A 113 -8.96 26.64 -4.76
C PRO A 113 -8.70 26.85 -3.27
N ALA A 114 -9.73 26.68 -2.46
CA ALA A 114 -9.56 26.62 -1.02
C ALA A 114 -8.53 25.52 -0.74
N ALA A 115 -7.57 25.81 0.15
CA ALA A 115 -6.52 24.85 0.50
C ALA A 115 -7.16 23.54 0.97
N GLU A 116 -7.35 22.60 0.05
CA GLU A 116 -7.82 21.26 0.40
C GLU A 116 -6.74 20.65 1.29
N LYS A 117 -7.12 20.24 2.49
CA LYS A 117 -6.30 19.35 3.28
C LYS A 117 -5.93 18.22 2.35
N LYS A 118 -4.63 17.98 2.17
CA LYS A 118 -4.05 16.91 1.33
C LYS A 118 -4.62 15.53 1.70
N SER A 119 -5.87 15.27 1.35
CA SER A 119 -6.51 13.96 1.46
C SER A 119 -6.32 13.13 0.19
N ASP A 120 -5.67 13.72 -0.83
CA ASP A 120 -5.47 13.10 -2.14
C ASP A 120 -4.11 12.44 -2.34
N VAL A 121 -3.33 12.35 -1.27
CA VAL A 121 -2.20 11.45 -1.25
C VAL A 121 -2.71 10.09 -0.80
N TYR A 122 -3.33 9.36 -1.71
CA TYR A 122 -3.21 7.92 -1.68
C TYR A 122 -1.77 7.60 -2.14
N ASP A 123 -0.85 8.08 -1.32
CA ASP A 123 0.52 7.62 -1.38
C ASP A 123 0.49 6.18 -0.88
N SER A 124 0.90 5.30 -1.75
CA SER A 124 1.01 3.87 -1.51
C SER A 124 1.36 3.61 -0.04
N ARG A 125 0.64 2.72 0.61
CA ARG A 125 0.96 2.19 1.95
C ARG A 125 2.38 1.62 2.08
N GLU A 126 3.20 1.74 1.03
CA GLU A 126 4.61 1.35 1.00
C GLU A 126 5.47 1.94 2.12
N SER A 127 4.99 2.99 2.82
CA SER A 127 5.79 3.65 3.85
C SER A 127 5.29 3.46 5.28
N ARG A 128 4.17 2.79 5.55
CA ARG A 128 3.62 2.76 6.92
C ARG A 128 3.91 1.49 7.71
N ASP A 129 4.16 0.36 7.06
CA ASP A 129 4.38 -0.91 7.76
C ASP A 129 5.85 -1.28 7.96
N ASN A 130 6.79 -0.48 7.44
CA ASN A 130 8.23 -0.64 7.73
C ASN A 130 8.75 0.24 8.86
N LYS A 131 7.89 0.97 9.59
CA LYS A 131 8.26 1.38 10.93
C LYS A 131 8.07 0.19 11.84
N PRO A 132 9.15 -0.41 12.37
CA PRO A 132 8.98 -1.30 13.49
C PRO A 132 8.20 -0.51 14.54
N SER A 133 7.06 -1.05 14.96
CA SER A 133 6.32 -0.57 16.10
C SER A 133 7.36 -0.14 17.12
N ALA A 134 7.28 1.12 17.60
CA ALA A 134 8.19 1.66 18.60
C ALA A 134 7.87 1.03 19.97
N GLY A 135 7.87 -0.29 20.00
CA GLY A 135 7.88 -1.13 21.16
C GLY A 135 9.26 -1.75 21.26
N LYS A 136 10.06 -1.18 22.17
CA LYS A 136 11.35 -1.71 22.61
C LYS A 136 12.34 -1.96 21.44
N LYS A 137 13.34 -1.10 21.32
CA LYS A 137 14.63 -1.46 20.72
C LYS A 137 15.12 -2.73 21.45
N ALA A 138 14.68 -3.90 20.99
CA ALA A 138 15.41 -5.10 21.25
C ALA A 138 16.81 -4.83 20.67
N LEU A 139 17.82 -4.74 21.52
CA LEU A 139 19.17 -5.01 21.06
C LEU A 139 19.02 -6.24 20.18
N LYS A 140 19.49 -6.15 18.93
CA LYS A 140 19.69 -7.34 18.11
C LYS A 140 20.71 -8.19 18.86
N LYS A 141 20.24 -9.02 19.77
CA LYS A 141 21.02 -10.13 20.28
C LYS A 141 21.38 -10.95 19.04
N SER A 142 22.66 -11.11 18.80
CA SER A 142 23.18 -12.06 17.84
C SER A 142 22.38 -13.35 18.03
N GLY A 143 21.82 -13.94 16.95
CA GLY A 143 20.90 -15.08 17.01
C GLY A 143 21.50 -16.38 17.55
N ILE A 144 22.21 -16.29 18.65
CA ILE A 144 22.72 -17.37 19.46
C ILE A 144 21.79 -17.46 20.66
N ALA A 145 20.98 -18.49 20.69
CA ALA A 145 20.18 -18.80 21.89
C ALA A 145 21.07 -18.82 23.12
N PRO A 146 20.58 -18.39 24.29
CA PRO A 146 21.36 -18.33 25.52
C PRO A 146 21.58 -19.74 26.09
N LEU A 147 22.37 -20.53 25.36
CA LEU A 147 22.78 -21.86 25.81
C LEU A 147 23.75 -21.73 26.99
N SER A 148 23.53 -22.55 28.00
CA SER A 148 24.44 -22.63 29.14
C SER A 148 25.81 -23.17 28.66
N GLU A 149 26.86 -22.85 29.43
CA GLU A 149 28.22 -23.37 29.22
C GLU A 149 28.21 -24.91 29.08
N GLU A 150 27.42 -25.59 29.92
CA GLU A 150 27.23 -27.06 29.91
C GLU A 150 26.68 -27.53 28.54
N ALA A 151 25.74 -26.77 27.95
CA ALA A 151 25.20 -27.09 26.62
C ALA A 151 26.21 -26.86 25.50
N LEU A 152 27.05 -25.82 25.61
CA LEU A 152 28.05 -25.48 24.60
C LEU A 152 29.22 -26.51 24.58
N PHE A 153 29.59 -27.05 25.73
CA PHE A 153 30.64 -28.06 25.87
C PHE A 153 30.12 -29.48 25.71
N ALA A 154 28.84 -29.69 25.49
CA ALA A 154 28.26 -31.00 25.31
C ALA A 154 28.81 -31.69 24.03
N SER A 155 29.27 -32.95 24.19
CA SER A 155 29.92 -33.71 23.12
C SER A 155 28.98 -34.24 22.04
N SER A 156 27.68 -34.12 22.23
CA SER A 156 26.67 -34.63 21.27
C SER A 156 25.41 -33.76 21.28
N LYS A 157 24.70 -33.76 20.12
CA LYS A 157 23.43 -33.03 19.94
C LYS A 157 22.37 -33.44 20.96
N ALA A 158 22.33 -34.70 21.35
CA ALA A 158 21.43 -35.20 22.38
C ALA A 158 21.73 -34.61 23.76
N LYS A 159 22.99 -34.50 24.15
CA LYS A 159 23.41 -33.89 25.40
C LYS A 159 23.20 -32.38 25.39
N MET A 160 23.39 -31.71 24.24
CA MET A 160 23.06 -30.30 24.11
C MET A 160 21.55 -30.05 24.31
N ALA A 161 20.71 -30.89 23.69
CA ALA A 161 19.26 -30.84 23.86
C ALA A 161 18.84 -31.10 25.33
N GLU A 162 19.47 -32.08 26.00
CA GLU A 162 19.21 -32.35 27.42
C GLU A 162 19.56 -31.16 28.31
N ALA A 163 20.72 -30.53 28.10
CA ALA A 163 21.14 -29.35 28.86
C ALA A 163 20.22 -28.16 28.62
N ALA A 164 19.81 -27.92 27.37
CA ALA A 164 18.83 -26.87 27.03
C ALA A 164 17.46 -27.13 27.72
N ALA A 165 16.99 -28.38 27.69
CA ALA A 165 15.74 -28.75 28.38
C ALA A 165 15.83 -28.54 29.91
N LYS A 166 16.93 -28.92 30.53
CA LYS A 166 17.17 -28.65 31.95
C LYS A 166 17.12 -27.16 32.27
N GLN A 167 17.66 -26.33 31.38
CA GLN A 167 17.61 -24.87 31.54
C GLN A 167 16.17 -24.33 31.42
N ILE A 168 15.36 -24.83 30.50
CA ILE A 168 13.93 -24.50 30.40
C ILE A 168 13.22 -24.85 31.71
N TYR A 169 13.42 -26.02 32.29
CA TYR A 169 12.78 -26.40 33.53
C TYR A 169 13.23 -25.56 34.73
N ARG A 170 14.51 -25.15 34.80
CA ARG A 170 15.00 -24.22 35.81
C ARG A 170 14.35 -22.84 35.70
N ILE A 171 14.12 -22.33 34.45
CA ILE A 171 13.42 -21.07 34.25
C ILE A 171 11.96 -21.18 34.67
N ARG A 172 11.27 -22.26 34.39
CA ARG A 172 9.90 -22.52 34.83
C ARG A 172 9.78 -22.58 36.36
N GLU A 173 10.73 -23.24 37.00
CA GLU A 173 10.80 -23.29 38.44
C GLU A 173 11.03 -21.90 39.06
N ALA A 174 12.00 -21.15 38.55
CA ALA A 174 12.27 -19.78 39.01
C ALA A 174 11.03 -18.87 38.83
N ARG A 175 10.31 -18.99 37.73
CA ARG A 175 9.06 -18.26 37.49
C ARG A 175 7.97 -18.66 38.51
N THR A 176 7.80 -19.96 38.75
CA THR A 176 6.85 -20.45 39.74
C THR A 176 7.17 -19.93 41.12
N ASN A 177 8.44 -19.94 41.54
CA ASN A 177 8.89 -19.44 42.83
C ASN A 177 8.66 -17.91 42.95
N LEU A 178 8.90 -17.14 41.89
CA LEU A 178 8.57 -15.70 41.89
C LEU A 178 7.08 -15.43 42.06
N ILE A 179 6.22 -16.21 41.37
CA ILE A 179 4.76 -16.05 41.42
C ILE A 179 4.20 -16.49 42.78
N SER A 180 4.74 -17.57 43.35
CA SER A 180 4.31 -18.06 44.65
C SER A 180 4.88 -17.28 45.85
N GLY A 181 5.85 -16.39 45.60
CA GLY A 181 6.55 -15.66 46.66
C GLY A 181 7.59 -16.48 47.41
N ASP A 182 7.97 -17.65 46.90
CA ASP A 182 8.97 -18.56 47.48
C ASP A 182 10.37 -18.19 46.96
N VAL A 183 10.75 -16.95 47.24
CA VAL A 183 12.07 -16.40 46.92
C VAL A 183 12.63 -15.64 48.11
N GLU A 184 13.93 -15.73 48.31
CA GLU A 184 14.62 -15.12 49.44
C GLU A 184 14.47 -13.60 49.45
N HIS A 185 14.37 -12.96 48.31
CA HIS A 185 14.22 -11.52 48.13
C HIS A 185 13.18 -11.20 47.05
N MET A 186 11.94 -10.89 47.48
CA MET A 186 10.88 -10.43 46.59
C MET A 186 11.11 -8.98 46.16
N PRO A 187 10.94 -8.68 44.82
CA PRO A 187 10.93 -7.30 44.38
C PRO A 187 9.79 -6.51 45.07
N THR A 188 10.11 -5.37 45.60
CA THR A 188 9.12 -4.48 46.27
C THR A 188 8.32 -3.66 45.27
N ASP A 189 8.80 -3.52 44.01
CA ASP A 189 8.15 -2.80 42.93
C ASP A 189 7.53 -3.78 41.90
N SER A 190 6.22 -3.64 41.68
CA SER A 190 5.49 -4.44 40.73
C SER A 190 6.07 -4.38 39.30
N LYS A 191 6.58 -3.21 38.90
CA LYS A 191 7.24 -3.06 37.56
C LYS A 191 8.54 -3.83 37.47
N MET A 192 9.24 -4.01 38.55
CA MET A 192 10.46 -4.83 38.61
C MET A 192 10.09 -6.31 38.49
N LEU A 193 9.05 -6.75 39.18
CA LEU A 193 8.53 -8.10 39.09
C LEU A 193 8.06 -8.42 37.67
N ASP A 194 7.27 -7.53 37.04
CA ASP A 194 6.82 -7.69 35.67
C ASP A 194 8.00 -7.86 34.72
N ARG A 195 9.05 -7.03 34.84
CA ARG A 195 10.26 -7.15 34.04
C ARG A 195 11.00 -8.47 34.21
N MET A 196 11.07 -8.97 35.46
CA MET A 196 11.72 -10.25 35.74
C MET A 196 10.94 -11.40 35.11
N LEU A 197 9.61 -11.37 35.21
CA LEU A 197 8.74 -12.36 34.55
C LEU A 197 8.85 -12.28 33.02
N ASP A 198 8.81 -11.08 32.46
CA ASP A 198 8.99 -10.85 30.99
C ASP A 198 10.34 -11.42 30.51
N GLU A 199 11.43 -11.21 31.25
CA GLU A 199 12.76 -11.71 30.90
C GLU A 199 12.85 -13.23 30.96
N LEU A 200 12.23 -13.85 31.98
CA LEU A 200 12.17 -15.31 32.08
C LEU A 200 11.34 -15.93 30.95
N ASP A 201 10.22 -15.29 30.60
CA ASP A 201 9.37 -15.72 29.49
C ASP A 201 10.12 -15.61 28.14
N GLU A 202 10.88 -14.54 27.91
CA GLU A 202 11.69 -14.35 26.70
C GLU A 202 12.79 -15.42 26.61
N GLN A 203 13.51 -15.69 27.73
CA GLN A 203 14.54 -16.71 27.78
C GLN A 203 13.96 -18.12 27.57
N GLU A 204 12.81 -18.45 28.20
CA GLU A 204 12.12 -19.71 27.96
C GLU A 204 11.73 -19.88 26.50
N ALA A 205 11.11 -18.84 25.89
CA ALA A 205 10.69 -18.86 24.49
C ALA A 205 11.88 -19.10 23.54
N GLU A 206 13.01 -18.41 23.74
CA GLU A 206 14.22 -18.60 22.93
C GLU A 206 14.77 -20.03 23.01
N LEU A 207 14.74 -20.65 24.20
CA LEU A 207 15.19 -22.03 24.37
C LEU A 207 14.19 -23.05 23.81
N VAL A 208 12.89 -22.80 23.96
CA VAL A 208 11.83 -23.65 23.39
C VAL A 208 11.88 -23.62 21.87
N GLU A 209 12.17 -22.46 21.24
CA GLU A 209 12.35 -22.34 19.78
C GLU A 209 13.42 -23.30 19.23
N LEU A 210 14.44 -23.66 20.03
CA LEU A 210 15.44 -24.64 19.62
C LEU A 210 14.85 -26.04 19.39
N PHE A 211 13.72 -26.34 20.03
CA PHE A 211 13.02 -27.62 19.91
C PHE A 211 11.86 -27.57 18.92
N VAL A 212 11.01 -26.56 19.05
CA VAL A 212 9.79 -26.49 18.22
C VAL A 212 10.03 -25.79 16.89
N GLY A 213 11.13 -25.04 16.76
CA GLY A 213 11.39 -24.18 15.62
C GLY A 213 10.68 -22.83 15.72
N THR A 214 10.79 -22.03 14.69
CA THR A 214 10.19 -20.70 14.63
C THR A 214 9.23 -20.56 13.45
N THR A 215 8.14 -19.82 13.67
CA THR A 215 7.23 -19.39 12.60
C THR A 215 7.12 -17.89 12.62
N LYS A 216 7.59 -17.22 11.55
CA LYS A 216 7.54 -15.76 11.40
C LYS A 216 6.61 -15.42 10.26
N VAL A 217 5.63 -14.54 10.51
CA VAL A 217 4.67 -14.07 9.53
C VAL A 217 4.92 -12.59 9.27
N LYS A 218 5.13 -12.22 8.01
CA LYS A 218 5.26 -10.83 7.56
C LYS A 218 4.12 -10.50 6.61
N ARG A 219 3.53 -9.32 6.74
CA ARG A 219 2.60 -8.76 5.77
C ARG A 219 3.38 -7.93 4.77
N LEU A 220 3.12 -8.15 3.52
CA LEU A 220 3.79 -7.52 2.40
C LEU A 220 2.75 -7.01 1.41
N HIS A 221 3.13 -5.96 0.67
CA HIS A 221 2.29 -5.33 -0.35
C HIS A 221 3.05 -5.23 -1.66
N LYS A 222 2.34 -5.39 -2.77
CA LYS A 222 2.85 -5.16 -4.12
C LYS A 222 1.80 -4.43 -4.93
N THR A 223 2.14 -3.25 -5.44
CA THR A 223 1.24 -2.48 -6.29
C THR A 223 1.49 -2.78 -7.76
N VAL A 224 0.43 -3.09 -8.49
CA VAL A 224 0.43 -3.27 -9.96
C VAL A 224 -0.37 -2.14 -10.59
N TYR A 225 0.19 -1.52 -11.62
CA TYR A 225 -0.44 -0.41 -12.34
C TYR A 225 -0.96 -0.87 -13.69
N LEU A 226 -2.16 -0.40 -14.05
CA LEU A 226 -2.76 -0.63 -15.34
C LEU A 226 -3.40 0.67 -15.86
N THR A 227 -3.09 1.07 -17.06
CA THR A 227 -3.82 2.12 -17.77
C THR A 227 -4.97 1.49 -18.53
N PRO A 228 -6.24 1.75 -18.15
CA PRO A 228 -7.38 1.19 -18.88
C PRO A 228 -7.58 1.91 -20.20
N GLU A 229 -7.77 1.14 -21.28
CA GLU A 229 -8.00 1.67 -22.62
C GLU A 229 -9.39 1.30 -23.17
N GLN A 230 -9.91 0.16 -22.74
CA GLN A 230 -11.20 -0.40 -23.15
C GLN A 230 -11.74 -1.37 -22.11
N ASP A 231 -12.86 -2.01 -22.40
CA ASP A 231 -13.34 -3.17 -21.63
C ASP A 231 -12.27 -4.25 -21.61
N GLU A 232 -12.01 -4.80 -20.43
CA GLU A 232 -11.03 -5.87 -20.25
C GLU A 232 -11.72 -7.07 -19.60
N GLN A 233 -11.67 -8.23 -20.25
CA GLN A 233 -12.18 -9.47 -19.70
C GLN A 233 -11.08 -10.52 -19.69
N GLY A 234 -10.89 -11.14 -18.53
CA GLY A 234 -9.91 -12.21 -18.38
C GLY A 234 -8.44 -11.76 -18.41
N LYS A 235 -8.16 -10.47 -18.20
CA LYS A 235 -6.79 -9.96 -18.22
C LYS A 235 -6.04 -10.37 -16.98
N VAL A 236 -4.92 -11.06 -17.12
CA VAL A 236 -4.06 -11.43 -15.99
C VAL A 236 -3.28 -10.20 -15.50
N LEU A 237 -3.55 -9.76 -14.26
CA LEU A 237 -2.83 -8.65 -13.63
C LEU A 237 -1.44 -9.06 -13.16
N LEU A 238 -1.38 -10.19 -12.49
CA LEU A 238 -0.19 -10.83 -11.99
C LEU A 238 -0.51 -12.32 -11.76
N ARG A 239 0.49 -13.09 -11.47
CA ARG A 239 0.31 -14.45 -10.95
C ARG A 239 0.82 -14.55 -9.53
N PHE A 240 0.20 -15.43 -8.75
CA PHE A 240 0.56 -15.61 -7.35
C PHE A 240 1.03 -17.04 -7.10
N SER A 241 2.29 -17.17 -6.71
CA SER A 241 2.91 -18.45 -6.38
C SER A 241 2.97 -18.66 -4.88
N LYS A 242 2.57 -19.85 -4.41
CA LYS A 242 2.72 -20.23 -3.00
C LYS A 242 4.17 -20.17 -2.53
N PHE A 243 5.15 -20.33 -3.41
CA PHE A 243 6.57 -20.39 -3.06
C PHE A 243 7.39 -19.15 -3.44
N ALA A 244 6.89 -18.34 -4.37
CA ALA A 244 7.58 -17.13 -4.83
C ALA A 244 6.81 -15.82 -4.53
N GLY A 245 5.56 -15.92 -4.06
CA GLY A 245 4.69 -14.76 -3.87
C GLY A 245 4.16 -14.21 -5.20
N PRO A 246 3.96 -12.88 -5.31
CA PRO A 246 3.46 -12.27 -6.53
C PRO A 246 4.55 -12.23 -7.60
N VAL A 247 4.31 -12.93 -8.71
CA VAL A 247 5.18 -13.02 -9.89
C VAL A 247 4.58 -12.26 -11.07
N ALA A 248 5.30 -12.15 -12.18
CA ALA A 248 4.83 -11.48 -13.38
C ALA A 248 3.64 -12.22 -14.03
N ALA A 249 2.85 -11.51 -14.85
CA ALA A 249 1.65 -12.08 -15.47
C ALA A 249 1.96 -13.23 -16.46
N ASP A 250 3.15 -13.24 -17.04
CA ASP A 250 3.68 -14.25 -17.95
C ASP A 250 4.39 -15.42 -17.27
N ASP A 251 4.67 -15.33 -15.96
CA ASP A 251 5.32 -16.37 -15.18
C ASP A 251 4.33 -17.46 -14.77
N MET A 252 4.39 -18.61 -15.42
CA MET A 252 3.48 -19.74 -15.21
C MET A 252 3.69 -20.49 -13.90
N SER A 253 4.64 -20.09 -13.05
CA SER A 253 4.89 -20.70 -11.73
C SER A 253 3.82 -20.33 -10.69
N GLY A 254 2.94 -19.35 -10.99
CA GLY A 254 1.88 -18.88 -10.12
C GLY A 254 0.48 -19.02 -10.71
N GLU A 255 -0.54 -19.03 -9.85
CA GLU A 255 -1.94 -18.98 -10.22
C GLU A 255 -2.32 -17.56 -10.68
N PRO A 256 -3.15 -17.39 -11.73
CA PRO A 256 -3.52 -16.08 -12.25
C PRO A 256 -4.46 -15.33 -11.29
N VAL A 257 -4.18 -14.06 -11.10
CA VAL A 257 -5.10 -13.06 -10.54
C VAL A 257 -5.63 -12.25 -11.72
N VAL A 258 -6.93 -12.32 -11.94
CA VAL A 258 -7.58 -11.91 -13.19
C VAL A 258 -8.41 -10.66 -12.97
N LEU A 259 -8.27 -9.72 -13.88
CA LEU A 259 -9.08 -8.51 -13.99
C LEU A 259 -10.23 -8.71 -14.99
N ASN A 260 -11.42 -8.33 -14.55
CA ASN A 260 -12.56 -8.08 -15.42
C ASN A 260 -13.00 -6.63 -15.21
N MET A 261 -13.02 -5.85 -16.26
CA MET A 261 -13.45 -4.46 -16.24
C MET A 261 -14.51 -4.24 -17.29
N THR A 262 -15.65 -3.68 -16.86
CA THR A 262 -16.75 -3.32 -17.72
C THR A 262 -16.98 -1.83 -17.64
N VAL A 263 -16.89 -1.16 -18.79
CA VAL A 263 -17.17 0.27 -18.90
C VAL A 263 -18.69 0.47 -18.94
N SER A 264 -19.22 1.28 -18.03
CA SER A 264 -20.60 1.72 -18.11
C SER A 264 -20.72 2.68 -19.29
N LYS A 265 -21.36 2.24 -20.38
CA LYS A 265 -21.71 3.11 -21.48
C LYS A 265 -22.77 4.08 -20.97
N GLN A 266 -22.36 5.24 -20.47
CA GLN A 266 -23.29 6.34 -20.42
C GLN A 266 -23.65 6.64 -21.89
N GLU A 267 -24.92 6.53 -22.22
CA GLU A 267 -25.49 7.18 -23.40
C GLU A 267 -25.43 8.71 -23.14
N LEU A 268 -24.21 9.25 -23.14
CA LEU A 268 -24.02 10.65 -23.40
C LEU A 268 -24.49 10.77 -24.84
N GLN A 269 -25.68 11.36 -25.00
CA GLN A 269 -26.19 11.77 -26.31
C GLN A 269 -24.97 12.23 -27.10
N GLN A 270 -24.68 11.53 -28.19
CA GLN A 270 -23.56 11.78 -29.05
C GLN A 270 -23.44 13.30 -29.24
N ALA A 271 -22.61 13.93 -28.42
CA ALA A 271 -22.14 15.27 -28.72
C ALA A 271 -21.45 15.07 -30.06
N ASP A 272 -22.13 15.50 -31.11
CA ASP A 272 -21.87 15.31 -32.53
C ASP A 272 -20.41 14.89 -32.79
N GLU A 273 -20.21 13.69 -33.34
CA GLU A 273 -18.91 13.22 -33.85
C GLU A 273 -18.32 14.14 -34.96
N LYS A 274 -19.00 15.19 -35.29
CA LYS A 274 -18.53 16.35 -36.07
C LYS A 274 -17.96 17.44 -35.16
N ALA A 275 -17.33 17.10 -34.05
CA ALA A 275 -16.58 18.08 -33.25
C ALA A 275 -15.49 18.68 -34.14
N LYS A 276 -15.75 19.88 -34.64
CA LYS A 276 -14.72 20.78 -35.18
C LYS A 276 -13.53 20.75 -34.25
N ALA A 277 -12.32 20.83 -34.83
CA ALA A 277 -11.10 20.98 -34.01
C ALA A 277 -11.35 21.95 -32.87
N PRO A 278 -10.92 21.63 -31.63
CA PRO A 278 -11.23 22.44 -30.43
C PRO A 278 -10.95 23.90 -30.69
N ALA A 279 -11.96 24.78 -30.47
CA ALA A 279 -11.78 26.20 -30.68
C ALA A 279 -10.78 26.73 -29.66
N VAL A 280 -9.82 27.52 -30.10
CA VAL A 280 -8.69 28.01 -29.29
C VAL A 280 -9.16 28.98 -28.17
N SER A 281 -10.38 29.52 -28.28
CA SER A 281 -10.98 30.47 -27.32
C SER A 281 -11.92 29.80 -26.29
N GLU A 282 -12.05 28.47 -26.32
CA GLU A 282 -12.93 27.72 -25.44
C GLU A 282 -12.14 26.95 -24.38
N ILE A 283 -12.69 26.85 -23.19
CA ILE A 283 -12.17 26.02 -22.11
C ILE A 283 -12.93 24.70 -22.15
N TYR A 284 -12.18 23.60 -22.29
CA TYR A 284 -12.72 22.25 -22.27
C TYR A 284 -12.54 21.62 -20.89
N TYR A 285 -13.54 20.90 -20.44
CA TYR A 285 -13.49 20.09 -19.23
C TYR A 285 -13.92 18.66 -19.55
N ASN A 286 -13.69 17.74 -18.65
CA ASN A 286 -13.98 16.33 -18.87
C ASN A 286 -15.22 15.86 -18.12
N LEU A 287 -16.11 15.14 -18.78
CA LEU A 287 -17.16 14.35 -18.15
C LEU A 287 -16.65 12.91 -18.11
N PRO A 288 -16.20 12.37 -16.94
CA PRO A 288 -15.59 11.04 -16.89
C PRO A 288 -16.62 9.96 -17.19
N GLY A 289 -16.18 8.88 -17.80
CA GLY A 289 -16.96 7.65 -17.84
C GLY A 289 -16.77 6.85 -16.56
N GLU A 290 -17.62 5.86 -16.32
CA GLU A 290 -17.50 4.96 -15.18
C GLU A 290 -17.14 3.55 -15.64
N ALA A 291 -16.36 2.83 -14.84
CA ALA A 291 -16.07 1.44 -15.05
C ALA A 291 -16.21 0.64 -13.76
N THR A 292 -16.81 -0.54 -13.86
CA THR A 292 -16.82 -1.53 -12.79
C THR A 292 -15.65 -2.47 -12.98
N VAL A 293 -14.76 -2.47 -11.99
CA VAL A 293 -13.53 -3.25 -11.94
C VAL A 293 -13.71 -4.39 -10.95
N LYS A 294 -13.48 -5.62 -11.39
CA LYS A 294 -13.55 -6.83 -10.57
C LYS A 294 -12.24 -7.59 -10.67
N VAL A 295 -11.70 -8.00 -9.53
CA VAL A 295 -10.51 -8.85 -9.46
C VAL A 295 -10.90 -10.19 -8.87
N VAL A 296 -10.55 -11.27 -9.55
CA VAL A 296 -10.87 -12.63 -9.13
C VAL A 296 -9.60 -13.49 -9.10
N ASP A 297 -9.59 -14.50 -8.25
CA ASP A 297 -8.52 -15.50 -8.22
C ASP A 297 -8.70 -16.56 -9.33
N SER A 298 -7.77 -17.51 -9.40
CA SER A 298 -7.78 -18.63 -10.35
C SER A 298 -9.02 -19.53 -10.25
N LYS A 299 -9.72 -19.53 -9.11
CA LYS A 299 -10.93 -20.31 -8.83
C LYS A 299 -12.21 -19.53 -9.10
N GLY A 300 -12.10 -18.28 -9.57
CA GLY A 300 -13.23 -17.38 -9.78
C GLY A 300 -13.78 -16.74 -8.50
N LYS A 301 -13.10 -16.87 -7.36
CA LYS A 301 -13.48 -16.17 -6.13
C LYS A 301 -13.21 -14.69 -6.30
N LEU A 302 -14.21 -13.88 -5.97
CA LEU A 302 -14.06 -12.41 -5.98
C LEU A 302 -13.12 -11.97 -4.85
N LEU A 303 -12.02 -11.32 -5.22
CA LEU A 303 -11.08 -10.69 -4.31
C LEU A 303 -11.48 -9.24 -4.04
N SER A 304 -11.83 -8.50 -5.10
CA SER A 304 -12.22 -7.08 -4.96
C SER A 304 -13.16 -6.67 -6.08
N THR A 305 -14.05 -5.70 -5.80
CA THR A 305 -14.87 -5.04 -6.82
C THR A 305 -15.05 -3.57 -6.47
N ARG A 306 -14.94 -2.71 -7.49
CA ARG A 306 -15.11 -1.28 -7.31
C ARG A 306 -15.61 -0.62 -8.59
N THR A 307 -16.59 0.28 -8.46
CA THR A 307 -16.99 1.17 -9.55
C THR A 307 -16.29 2.50 -9.38
N LEU A 308 -15.60 2.94 -10.41
CA LEU A 308 -14.69 4.08 -10.37
C LEU A 308 -14.89 4.97 -11.60
N PRO A 309 -14.77 6.31 -11.45
CA PRO A 309 -14.72 7.22 -12.60
C PRO A 309 -13.35 7.07 -13.30
N ILE A 310 -13.39 6.87 -14.60
CA ILE A 310 -12.22 6.76 -15.48
C ILE A 310 -12.22 7.93 -16.44
N ALA A 311 -11.27 8.82 -16.30
CA ALA A 311 -11.25 10.08 -17.03
C ALA A 311 -11.21 9.91 -18.57
N GLN A 312 -10.44 8.94 -19.08
CA GLN A 312 -10.29 8.69 -20.50
C GLN A 312 -11.49 7.98 -21.15
N PHE A 313 -12.40 7.41 -20.38
CA PHE A 313 -13.64 6.81 -20.89
C PHE A 313 -14.78 7.82 -21.03
N GLY A 314 -14.52 9.06 -20.62
CA GLY A 314 -15.45 10.15 -20.74
C GLY A 314 -15.26 10.98 -22.01
N VAL A 315 -16.01 12.08 -22.08
CA VAL A 315 -15.98 13.03 -23.19
C VAL A 315 -15.51 14.39 -22.71
N SER A 316 -14.77 15.10 -23.58
CA SER A 316 -14.39 16.48 -23.31
C SER A 316 -15.46 17.42 -23.88
N VAL A 317 -15.95 18.34 -23.06
CA VAL A 317 -17.02 19.28 -23.39
C VAL A 317 -16.51 20.71 -23.20
N ALA A 318 -16.88 21.59 -24.13
CA ALA A 318 -16.58 23.02 -24.01
C ALA A 318 -17.46 23.67 -22.95
N LEU A 319 -16.89 24.57 -22.13
CA LEU A 319 -17.68 25.46 -21.28
C LEU A 319 -18.53 26.40 -22.14
N PRO A 320 -19.84 26.52 -21.85
CA PRO A 320 -20.69 27.43 -22.59
C PRO A 320 -20.17 28.87 -22.54
N MET A 321 -20.06 29.54 -23.68
CA MET A 321 -19.56 30.91 -23.78
C MET A 321 -20.37 31.90 -22.93
N ASP A 322 -21.69 31.69 -22.79
CA ASP A 322 -22.56 32.52 -21.95
C ASP A 322 -22.20 32.38 -20.47
N LEU A 323 -21.73 31.21 -20.03
CA LEU A 323 -21.23 31.02 -18.69
C LEU A 323 -19.90 31.75 -18.48
N ILE A 324 -18.97 31.65 -19.45
CA ILE A 324 -17.67 32.34 -19.38
C ILE A 324 -17.84 33.86 -19.32
N ARG A 325 -18.81 34.44 -20.04
CA ARG A 325 -19.10 35.89 -20.04
C ARG A 325 -19.53 36.42 -18.69
N ARG A 326 -20.15 35.59 -17.84
CA ARG A 326 -20.56 35.95 -16.48
C ARG A 326 -19.40 35.97 -15.48
N LYS A 327 -18.21 35.56 -15.92
CA LYS A 327 -16.98 35.42 -15.11
C LYS A 327 -17.20 34.56 -13.85
N PRO A 328 -17.73 33.34 -13.98
CA PRO A 328 -17.99 32.48 -12.85
C PRO A 328 -16.68 32.06 -12.19
N HIS A 329 -16.77 31.68 -10.94
CA HIS A 329 -15.72 30.97 -10.23
C HIS A 329 -15.94 29.45 -10.39
N ILE A 330 -15.02 28.75 -11.03
CA ILE A 330 -15.15 27.31 -11.30
C ILE A 330 -13.98 26.56 -10.68
N ILE A 331 -14.28 25.49 -9.97
CA ILE A 331 -13.30 24.54 -9.46
C ILE A 331 -13.46 23.22 -10.22
N PHE A 332 -12.36 22.65 -10.68
CA PHE A 332 -12.32 21.37 -11.37
C PHE A 332 -11.80 20.27 -10.45
N ASN A 333 -12.31 19.07 -10.65
CA ASN A 333 -11.76 17.88 -10.02
C ASN A 333 -10.54 17.42 -10.83
N THR A 334 -9.37 17.60 -10.28
CA THR A 334 -8.09 17.25 -10.94
C THR A 334 -7.91 15.76 -11.22
N ARG A 335 -8.72 14.89 -10.59
CA ARG A 335 -8.68 13.43 -10.85
C ARG A 335 -9.47 13.06 -12.10
N THR A 336 -10.61 13.68 -12.31
CA THR A 336 -11.54 13.32 -13.37
C THR A 336 -11.62 14.36 -14.47
N GLY A 337 -11.22 15.60 -14.20
CA GLY A 337 -11.39 16.76 -15.08
C GLY A 337 -12.81 17.34 -15.08
N ALA A 338 -13.72 16.80 -14.27
CA ALA A 338 -15.10 17.29 -14.17
C ALA A 338 -15.17 18.60 -13.37
N ILE A 339 -16.23 19.34 -13.58
CA ILE A 339 -16.54 20.49 -12.74
C ILE A 339 -16.96 20.01 -11.35
N LYS A 340 -16.32 20.55 -10.31
CA LYS A 340 -16.63 20.26 -8.92
C LYS A 340 -17.65 21.28 -8.36
N SER A 341 -17.46 22.55 -8.67
CA SER A 341 -18.36 23.63 -8.27
C SER A 341 -18.31 24.80 -9.24
N ILE A 342 -19.45 25.47 -9.36
CA ILE A 342 -19.59 26.74 -10.06
C ILE A 342 -20.26 27.70 -9.10
N THR A 343 -19.67 28.87 -8.90
CA THR A 343 -20.25 29.98 -8.12
C THR A 343 -20.19 31.25 -8.95
N GLU A 344 -21.23 32.10 -8.87
CA GLU A 344 -21.29 33.39 -9.54
C GLU A 344 -20.71 34.49 -8.66
#